data_cdff15592a48fd78dba1328b80e66cc0
#
_entry.id   cdff15592a48fd78dba1328b80e66cc0
#
_cell.length_a   1.000
_cell.length_b   1.000
_cell.length_c   1.000
_cell.angle_alpha   90.00
_cell.angle_beta   90.00
_cell.angle_gamma   90.00
#
_symmetry.space_group_name_H-M   'P 1'
#
loop_
_entity.id
_entity.type
_entity.pdbx_description
1 polymer ?
#
loop_
_entity_poly.entity_id
_entity_poly.type
_entity_poly.pdbx_seq_one_letter_code
_entity_poly.pdbx_strand_id
1 'polypeptide(L)'
;PLVLLMLLVYLVSRRWLARYAVVITLALAVAYAAAQGQMAWGAVQLELALPVFMAPEFSVAALVSLAVPLFVVTMASQNLPGVAVIRASGYDLPVSRLITLTGLATLVLAPFGAFALNFSAITAAMCMGPEAHEDRSRRYTAAVCCGALYVAIGLFGAVITGLLTAFPKELVVAIAGLALLGTIGNGMAAALRDESHREAALITFLVTLSGVVVAGVGSAFWGVVAGSIALFVQQYRRSQAGGV
;
A
#
# COMPACT_ATOMS: atom_id res chain seq x y z
N PRO A 1 -1.65 -6.39 26.32
CA PRO A 1 -2.23 -7.73 26.19
C PRO A 1 -2.97 -7.92 24.86
N LEU A 2 -3.75 -6.92 24.36
CA LEU A 2 -4.53 -7.01 23.12
C LEU A 2 -3.69 -7.43 21.89
N VAL A 3 -2.57 -6.76 21.63
CA VAL A 3 -1.69 -7.04 20.47
C VAL A 3 -1.14 -8.47 20.51
N LEU A 4 -0.76 -8.98 21.67
CA LEU A 4 -0.28 -10.36 21.83
C LEU A 4 -1.39 -11.37 21.55
N LEU A 5 -2.61 -11.08 22.01
CA LEU A 5 -3.79 -11.89 21.71
C LEU A 5 -4.06 -11.91 20.21
N MET A 6 -4.03 -10.75 19.55
CA MET A 6 -4.21 -10.63 18.11
C MET A 6 -3.16 -11.43 17.33
N LEU A 7 -1.89 -11.34 17.72
CA LEU A 7 -0.80 -12.09 17.11
C LEU A 7 -1.04 -13.60 17.23
N LEU A 8 -1.39 -14.08 18.43
CA LEU A 8 -1.67 -15.50 18.67
C LEU A 8 -2.84 -16.00 17.83
N VAL A 9 -3.94 -15.25 17.83
CA VAL A 9 -5.14 -15.60 17.04
C VAL A 9 -4.82 -15.60 15.55
N TYR A 10 -4.06 -14.62 15.06
CA TYR A 10 -3.63 -14.55 13.67
C TYR A 10 -2.79 -15.78 13.28
N LEU A 11 -1.79 -16.15 14.10
CA LEU A 11 -0.93 -17.30 13.81
C LEU A 11 -1.69 -18.62 13.79
N VAL A 12 -2.59 -18.82 14.75
CA VAL A 12 -3.46 -20.02 14.83
C VAL A 12 -4.41 -20.05 13.63
N SER A 13 -5.10 -18.94 13.35
CA SER A 13 -6.03 -18.83 12.24
C SER A 13 -5.35 -19.03 10.89
N ARG A 14 -4.13 -18.49 10.73
CA ARG A 14 -3.34 -18.65 9.50
C ARG A 14 -2.96 -20.11 9.23
N ARG A 15 -2.78 -20.91 10.26
CA ARG A 15 -2.48 -22.34 10.11
C ARG A 15 -3.68 -23.14 9.58
N TRP A 16 -4.89 -22.79 9.99
CA TRP A 16 -6.09 -23.61 9.75
C TRP A 16 -7.04 -22.98 8.74
N LEU A 17 -7.14 -21.66 8.71
CA LEU A 17 -8.05 -20.88 7.90
C LEU A 17 -7.32 -19.65 7.33
N ALA A 18 -6.23 -19.87 6.60
CA ALA A 18 -5.32 -18.82 6.11
C ALA A 18 -6.06 -17.65 5.42
N ARG A 19 -7.10 -17.96 4.62
CA ARG A 19 -7.92 -16.99 3.90
C ARG A 19 -8.68 -16.03 4.83
N TYR A 20 -9.09 -16.51 6.00
CA TYR A 20 -9.91 -15.74 6.95
C TYR A 20 -9.11 -15.23 8.17
N ALA A 21 -7.81 -15.48 8.23
CA ALA A 21 -6.99 -15.18 9.41
C ALA A 21 -7.09 -13.72 9.86
N VAL A 22 -7.04 -12.77 8.92
CA VAL A 22 -7.14 -11.33 9.22
C VAL A 22 -8.54 -10.98 9.72
N VAL A 23 -9.58 -11.52 9.09
CA VAL A 23 -10.98 -11.24 9.45
C VAL A 23 -11.30 -11.81 10.84
N ILE A 24 -10.88 -13.04 11.13
CA ILE A 24 -11.06 -13.68 12.44
C ILE A 24 -10.32 -12.88 13.53
N THR A 25 -9.09 -12.46 13.25
CA THR A 25 -8.29 -11.64 14.18
C THR A 25 -8.97 -10.31 14.45
N LEU A 26 -9.48 -9.63 13.42
CA LEU A 26 -10.22 -8.38 13.55
C LEU A 26 -11.49 -8.56 14.38
N ALA A 27 -12.31 -9.56 14.04
CA ALA A 27 -13.57 -9.82 14.75
C ALA A 27 -13.33 -10.08 16.25
N LEU A 28 -12.33 -10.88 16.57
CA LEU A 28 -11.99 -11.19 17.95
C LEU A 28 -11.40 -9.99 18.70
N ALA A 29 -10.57 -9.20 18.05
CA ALA A 29 -10.00 -7.98 18.61
C ALA A 29 -11.07 -6.92 18.90
N VAL A 30 -12.05 -6.74 17.98
CA VAL A 30 -13.19 -5.85 18.16
C VAL A 30 -14.07 -6.34 19.31
N ALA A 31 -14.38 -7.64 19.37
CA ALA A 31 -15.16 -8.23 20.47
C ALA A 31 -14.47 -8.02 21.82
N TYR A 32 -13.15 -8.23 21.89
CA TYR A 32 -12.36 -7.98 23.09
C TYR A 32 -12.40 -6.51 23.52
N ALA A 33 -12.14 -5.58 22.58
CA ALA A 33 -12.15 -4.15 22.86
C ALA A 33 -13.53 -3.66 23.30
N ALA A 34 -14.59 -4.19 22.70
CA ALA A 34 -15.97 -3.90 23.09
C ALA A 34 -16.30 -4.41 24.50
N ALA A 35 -15.87 -5.64 24.84
CA ALA A 35 -16.07 -6.21 26.18
C ALA A 35 -15.30 -5.42 27.27
N GLN A 36 -14.18 -4.79 26.92
CA GLN A 36 -13.41 -3.94 27.83
C GLN A 36 -13.91 -2.49 27.87
N GLY A 37 -14.97 -2.15 27.14
CA GLY A 37 -15.49 -0.78 27.08
C GLY A 37 -14.55 0.23 26.41
N GLN A 38 -13.59 -0.23 25.60
CA GLN A 38 -12.58 0.59 24.94
C GLN A 38 -13.05 1.17 23.58
N MET A 39 -14.33 0.98 23.25
CA MET A 39 -14.91 1.44 21.99
C MET A 39 -15.59 2.80 22.16
N ALA A 40 -15.16 3.78 21.36
CA ALA A 40 -15.73 5.13 21.35
C ALA A 40 -16.87 5.25 20.31
N TRP A 41 -17.98 4.52 20.51
CA TRP A 41 -19.10 4.48 19.56
C TRP A 41 -19.70 5.84 19.22
N GLY A 42 -19.57 6.84 20.10
CA GLY A 42 -20.03 8.20 19.85
C GLY A 42 -19.31 8.93 18.69
N ALA A 43 -18.19 8.39 18.22
CA ALA A 43 -17.46 8.93 17.06
C ALA A 43 -18.09 8.54 15.72
N VAL A 44 -19.00 7.56 15.69
CA VAL A 44 -19.63 7.05 14.46
C VAL A 44 -20.85 7.90 14.12
N GLN A 45 -20.73 8.71 13.07
CA GLN A 45 -21.84 9.50 12.54
C GLN A 45 -22.30 8.92 11.21
N LEU A 46 -23.61 8.67 11.08
CA LEU A 46 -24.22 8.18 9.84
C LEU A 46 -24.48 9.33 8.88
N GLU A 47 -23.40 9.83 8.27
CA GLU A 47 -23.47 10.90 7.28
C GLU A 47 -22.85 10.45 5.96
N LEU A 48 -23.47 10.92 4.85
CA LEU A 48 -22.91 10.76 3.52
C LEU A 48 -21.77 11.76 3.32
N ALA A 49 -20.64 11.28 2.84
CA ALA A 49 -19.54 12.14 2.46
C ALA A 49 -19.90 12.94 1.21
N LEU A 50 -19.89 14.24 1.31
CA LEU A 50 -20.06 15.14 0.17
C LEU A 50 -18.69 15.62 -0.31
N PRO A 51 -18.44 15.66 -1.62
CA PRO A 51 -17.20 16.19 -2.15
C PRO A 51 -17.09 17.69 -1.84
N VAL A 52 -16.01 18.07 -1.18
CA VAL A 52 -15.70 19.47 -0.86
C VAL A 52 -14.67 19.97 -1.84
N PHE A 53 -14.98 21.04 -2.56
CA PHE A 53 -14.04 21.68 -3.47
C PHE A 53 -13.04 22.53 -2.68
N MET A 54 -11.76 22.30 -2.91
CA MET A 54 -10.64 23.08 -2.39
C MET A 54 -9.88 23.68 -3.55
N ALA A 55 -9.78 25.00 -3.60
CA ALA A 55 -9.04 25.68 -4.66
C ALA A 55 -7.55 25.27 -4.59
N PRO A 56 -6.96 24.76 -5.68
CA PRO A 56 -5.55 24.41 -5.69
C PRO A 56 -4.66 25.65 -5.57
N GLU A 57 -3.70 25.60 -4.66
CA GLU A 57 -2.64 26.61 -4.57
C GLU A 57 -1.35 26.05 -5.19
N PHE A 58 -0.74 26.83 -6.08
CA PHE A 58 0.48 26.43 -6.77
C PHE A 58 1.69 27.10 -6.16
N SER A 59 2.67 26.30 -5.77
CA SER A 59 3.94 26.74 -5.21
C SER A 59 5.10 25.94 -5.80
N VAL A 60 6.12 26.63 -6.26
CA VAL A 60 7.36 25.97 -6.75
C VAL A 60 8.02 25.17 -5.64
N ALA A 61 8.01 25.68 -4.42
CA ALA A 61 8.54 24.99 -3.25
C ALA A 61 7.78 23.67 -3.01
N ALA A 62 6.44 23.67 -3.05
CA ALA A 62 5.64 22.45 -2.93
C ALA A 62 5.85 21.49 -4.10
N LEU A 63 6.04 22.00 -5.32
CA LEU A 63 6.32 21.17 -6.47
C LEU A 63 7.63 20.37 -6.29
N VAL A 64 8.69 21.01 -5.84
CA VAL A 64 10.01 20.39 -5.67
C VAL A 64 10.06 19.51 -4.42
N SER A 65 9.53 19.98 -3.28
CA SER A 65 9.65 19.27 -2.00
C SER A 65 8.59 18.19 -1.78
N LEU A 66 7.47 18.25 -2.48
CA LEU A 66 6.35 17.31 -2.31
C LEU A 66 6.01 16.54 -3.60
N ALA A 67 5.73 17.25 -4.71
CA ALA A 67 5.22 16.58 -5.91
C ALA A 67 6.26 15.66 -6.55
N VAL A 68 7.52 16.09 -6.67
CA VAL A 68 8.60 15.26 -7.26
C VAL A 68 8.90 14.03 -6.38
N PRO A 69 9.11 14.15 -5.06
CA PRO A 69 9.29 12.98 -4.20
C PRO A 69 8.08 12.03 -4.22
N LEU A 70 6.86 12.55 -4.18
CA LEU A 70 5.65 11.75 -4.22
C LEU A 70 5.52 11.00 -5.55
N PHE A 71 5.85 11.64 -6.67
CA PHE A 71 5.87 11.00 -7.98
C PHE A 71 6.87 9.83 -8.02
N VAL A 72 8.11 10.06 -7.57
CA VAL A 72 9.16 9.02 -7.55
C VAL A 72 8.75 7.85 -6.67
N VAL A 73 8.24 8.12 -5.47
CA VAL A 73 7.79 7.07 -4.54
C VAL A 73 6.60 6.31 -5.13
N THR A 74 5.61 6.99 -5.69
CA THR A 74 4.44 6.34 -6.29
C THR A 74 4.83 5.47 -7.48
N MET A 75 5.73 5.95 -8.35
CA MET A 75 6.22 5.15 -9.47
C MET A 75 6.98 3.91 -8.99
N ALA A 76 7.92 4.08 -8.05
CA ALA A 76 8.77 2.98 -7.58
C ALA A 76 8.02 1.96 -6.71
N SER A 77 7.10 2.41 -5.84
CA SER A 77 6.44 1.54 -4.85
C SER A 77 5.09 0.98 -5.30
N GLN A 78 4.42 1.61 -6.26
CA GLN A 78 3.07 1.22 -6.68
C GLN A 78 2.99 0.86 -8.16
N ASN A 79 3.38 1.78 -9.06
CA ASN A 79 3.18 1.57 -10.49
C ASN A 79 4.10 0.47 -11.05
N LEU A 80 5.40 0.49 -10.76
CA LEU A 80 6.33 -0.54 -11.24
C LEU A 80 6.00 -1.94 -10.70
N PRO A 81 5.78 -2.13 -9.38
CA PRO A 81 5.34 -3.43 -8.85
C PRO A 81 3.97 -3.85 -9.38
N GLY A 82 3.03 -2.92 -9.55
CA GLY A 82 1.72 -3.20 -10.14
C GLY A 82 1.82 -3.75 -11.55
N VAL A 83 2.66 -3.13 -12.40
CA VAL A 83 2.94 -3.64 -13.77
C VAL A 83 3.59 -5.01 -13.71
N ALA A 84 4.53 -5.25 -12.79
CA ALA A 84 5.17 -6.55 -12.62
C ALA A 84 4.14 -7.64 -12.25
N VAL A 85 3.21 -7.36 -11.35
CA VAL A 85 2.12 -8.28 -10.97
C VAL A 85 1.19 -8.56 -12.16
N ILE A 86 0.80 -7.54 -12.93
CA ILE A 86 -0.03 -7.69 -14.13
C ILE A 86 0.63 -8.66 -15.12
N ARG A 87 1.92 -8.45 -15.41
CA ARG A 87 2.68 -9.30 -16.34
C ARG A 87 2.88 -10.71 -15.79
N ALA A 88 3.22 -10.85 -14.51
CA ALA A 88 3.38 -12.14 -13.84
C ALA A 88 2.07 -12.95 -13.82
N SER A 89 0.92 -12.27 -13.75
CA SER A 89 -0.40 -12.88 -13.90
C SER A 89 -0.74 -13.20 -15.35
N GLY A 90 0.14 -12.86 -16.31
CA GLY A 90 0.08 -13.13 -17.74
C GLY A 90 -0.94 -12.26 -18.48
N TYR A 91 -1.28 -11.08 -17.98
CA TYR A 91 -2.07 -10.09 -18.72
C TYR A 91 -1.14 -9.15 -19.49
N ASP A 92 -1.53 -8.85 -20.73
CA ASP A 92 -0.86 -7.84 -21.55
C ASP A 92 -1.81 -6.63 -21.67
N LEU A 93 -1.45 -5.54 -21.01
CA LEU A 93 -2.25 -4.33 -20.94
C LEU A 93 -1.46 -3.13 -21.47
N PRO A 94 -2.15 -2.14 -22.08
CA PRO A 94 -1.51 -0.91 -22.52
C PRO A 94 -1.15 0.00 -21.32
N VAL A 95 -0.08 -0.35 -20.62
CA VAL A 95 0.35 0.26 -19.34
C VAL A 95 0.43 1.78 -19.45
N SER A 96 0.99 2.31 -20.55
CA SER A 96 1.13 3.76 -20.74
C SER A 96 -0.23 4.47 -20.74
N ARG A 97 -1.24 3.91 -21.43
CA ARG A 97 -2.60 4.48 -21.46
C ARG A 97 -3.25 4.44 -20.07
N LEU A 98 -3.06 3.37 -19.33
CA LEU A 98 -3.64 3.22 -17.99
C LEU A 98 -3.00 4.21 -17.00
N ILE A 99 -1.68 4.39 -17.04
CA ILE A 99 -0.99 5.40 -16.22
C ILE A 99 -1.46 6.83 -16.61
N THR A 100 -1.65 7.09 -17.90
CA THR A 100 -2.18 8.39 -18.33
C THR A 100 -3.60 8.62 -17.82
N LEU A 101 -4.48 7.61 -17.91
CA LEU A 101 -5.87 7.71 -17.42
C LEU A 101 -5.93 7.92 -15.91
N THR A 102 -5.13 7.19 -15.13
CA THR A 102 -5.06 7.38 -13.67
C THR A 102 -4.50 8.75 -13.31
N GLY A 103 -3.51 9.24 -14.06
CA GLY A 103 -2.96 10.59 -13.90
C GLY A 103 -3.98 11.68 -14.20
N LEU A 104 -4.73 11.58 -15.30
CA LEU A 104 -5.80 12.50 -15.63
C LEU A 104 -6.92 12.48 -14.60
N ALA A 105 -7.33 11.30 -14.14
CA ALA A 105 -8.33 11.18 -13.09
C ALA A 105 -7.83 11.81 -11.77
N THR A 106 -6.55 11.64 -11.43
CA THR A 106 -5.93 12.30 -10.28
C THR A 106 -6.02 13.83 -10.41
N LEU A 107 -5.68 14.38 -11.58
CA LEU A 107 -5.75 15.84 -11.81
C LEU A 107 -7.17 16.38 -11.65
N VAL A 108 -8.17 15.68 -12.19
CA VAL A 108 -9.59 16.07 -12.09
C VAL A 108 -10.11 15.98 -10.67
N LEU A 109 -9.67 14.99 -9.91
CA LEU A 109 -10.15 14.74 -8.55
C LEU A 109 -9.32 15.43 -7.46
N ALA A 110 -8.11 15.93 -7.79
CA ALA A 110 -7.25 16.62 -6.84
C ALA A 110 -7.92 17.81 -6.12
N PRO A 111 -8.72 18.68 -6.80
CA PRO A 111 -9.45 19.75 -6.14
C PRO A 111 -10.49 19.28 -5.10
N PHE A 112 -10.84 18.00 -5.11
CA PHE A 112 -11.73 17.38 -4.15
C PHE A 112 -10.99 16.56 -3.09
N GLY A 113 -9.68 16.76 -2.96
CA GLY A 113 -8.84 16.10 -1.95
C GLY A 113 -8.47 14.66 -2.27
N ALA A 114 -8.62 14.21 -3.52
CA ALA A 114 -8.24 12.86 -3.89
C ALA A 114 -6.72 12.68 -3.88
N PHE A 115 -6.28 11.53 -3.36
CA PHE A 115 -4.89 11.09 -3.49
C PHE A 115 -4.57 10.63 -4.90
N ALA A 116 -3.26 10.53 -5.19
CA ALA A 116 -2.77 10.04 -6.47
C ALA A 116 -3.29 8.61 -6.75
N LEU A 117 -4.03 8.46 -7.84
CA LEU A 117 -4.49 7.17 -8.34
C LEU A 117 -3.33 6.47 -9.03
N ASN A 118 -3.12 5.21 -8.70
CA ASN A 118 -1.99 4.42 -9.20
C ASN A 118 -2.35 2.94 -9.29
N PHE A 119 -1.46 2.12 -9.85
CA PHE A 119 -1.58 0.67 -9.77
C PHE A 119 -1.30 0.21 -8.34
N SER A 120 -2.12 -0.72 -7.85
CA SER A 120 -1.92 -1.31 -6.54
C SER A 120 -1.40 -2.74 -6.69
N ALA A 121 -0.13 -2.98 -6.35
CA ALA A 121 0.47 -4.30 -6.49
C ALA A 121 -0.23 -5.36 -5.61
N ILE A 122 -0.61 -5.00 -4.38
CA ILE A 122 -1.22 -5.92 -3.41
C ILE A 122 -2.64 -6.29 -3.83
N THR A 123 -3.49 -5.29 -4.08
CA THR A 123 -4.90 -5.52 -4.51
C THR A 123 -4.93 -6.17 -5.88
N ALA A 124 -4.03 -5.77 -6.78
CA ALA A 124 -3.88 -6.40 -8.09
C ALA A 124 -3.58 -7.90 -7.97
N ALA A 125 -2.63 -8.29 -7.12
CA ALA A 125 -2.30 -9.70 -6.90
C ALA A 125 -3.50 -10.51 -6.38
N MET A 126 -4.28 -9.93 -5.45
CA MET A 126 -5.49 -10.58 -4.93
C MET A 126 -6.58 -10.72 -5.99
N CYS A 127 -6.83 -9.70 -6.80
CA CYS A 127 -7.86 -9.72 -7.84
C CYS A 127 -7.47 -10.57 -9.06
N MET A 128 -6.18 -10.74 -9.32
CA MET A 128 -5.67 -11.50 -10.46
C MET A 128 -5.25 -12.94 -10.11
N GLY A 129 -5.30 -13.31 -8.84
CA GLY A 129 -4.98 -14.66 -8.37
C GLY A 129 -6.06 -15.70 -8.68
N PRO A 130 -5.72 -17.01 -8.63
CA PRO A 130 -6.68 -18.10 -8.81
C PRO A 130 -7.77 -18.12 -7.72
N GLU A 131 -7.49 -17.53 -6.57
CA GLU A 131 -8.47 -17.40 -5.48
C GLU A 131 -9.64 -16.48 -5.82
N ALA A 132 -9.44 -15.51 -6.74
CA ALA A 132 -10.51 -14.63 -7.22
C ALA A 132 -11.48 -15.39 -8.15
N HIS A 133 -10.92 -16.16 -9.11
CA HIS A 133 -11.67 -17.06 -9.98
C HIS A 133 -10.71 -18.04 -10.67
N GLU A 134 -11.11 -19.30 -10.84
CA GLU A 134 -10.34 -20.32 -11.55
C GLU A 134 -10.10 -19.88 -13.01
N ASP A 135 -11.19 -19.48 -13.69
CA ASP A 135 -11.10 -18.94 -15.06
C ASP A 135 -10.51 -17.51 -15.03
N ARG A 136 -9.34 -17.38 -15.64
CA ARG A 136 -8.62 -16.13 -15.75
C ARG A 136 -9.41 -15.01 -16.46
N SER A 137 -10.26 -15.38 -17.43
CA SER A 137 -11.06 -14.41 -18.19
C SER A 137 -12.16 -13.76 -17.34
N ARG A 138 -12.51 -14.36 -16.20
CA ARG A 138 -13.55 -13.87 -15.28
C ARG A 138 -13.00 -13.14 -14.06
N ARG A 139 -11.68 -13.11 -13.85
CA ARG A 139 -11.06 -12.46 -12.67
C ARG A 139 -11.29 -10.96 -12.60
N TYR A 140 -11.62 -10.32 -13.74
CA TYR A 140 -11.97 -8.89 -13.74
C TYR A 140 -13.19 -8.58 -12.85
N THR A 141 -14.09 -9.56 -12.62
CA THR A 141 -15.27 -9.39 -11.73
C THR A 141 -14.84 -9.05 -10.30
N ALA A 142 -13.73 -9.61 -9.82
CA ALA A 142 -13.19 -9.26 -8.50
C ALA A 142 -12.73 -7.80 -8.45
N ALA A 143 -12.08 -7.30 -9.51
CA ALA A 143 -11.68 -5.90 -9.59
C ALA A 143 -12.88 -4.95 -9.67
N VAL A 144 -13.93 -5.31 -10.42
CA VAL A 144 -15.19 -4.54 -10.49
C VAL A 144 -15.87 -4.49 -9.12
N CYS A 145 -15.97 -5.64 -8.44
CA CYS A 145 -16.53 -5.71 -7.09
C CYS A 145 -15.74 -4.86 -6.09
N CYS A 146 -14.41 -4.93 -6.16
CA CYS A 146 -13.51 -4.11 -5.36
C CYS A 146 -13.76 -2.60 -5.61
N GLY A 147 -13.88 -2.19 -6.87
CA GLY A 147 -14.20 -0.81 -7.23
C GLY A 147 -15.56 -0.35 -6.71
N ALA A 148 -16.59 -1.20 -6.80
CA ALA A 148 -17.92 -0.91 -6.24
C ALA A 148 -17.88 -0.74 -4.71
N LEU A 149 -17.11 -1.58 -4.02
CA LEU A 149 -16.88 -1.45 -2.57
C LEU A 149 -16.14 -0.15 -2.23
N TYR A 150 -15.15 0.27 -3.01
CA TYR A 150 -14.47 1.55 -2.81
C TYR A 150 -15.42 2.74 -2.97
N VAL A 151 -16.33 2.69 -3.95
CA VAL A 151 -17.37 3.73 -4.11
C VAL A 151 -18.30 3.76 -2.89
N ALA A 152 -18.75 2.61 -2.41
CA ALA A 152 -19.58 2.52 -1.21
C ALA A 152 -18.84 3.06 0.03
N ILE A 153 -17.58 2.66 0.23
CA ILE A 153 -16.73 3.17 1.32
C ILE A 153 -16.55 4.70 1.21
N GLY A 154 -16.36 5.21 0.00
CA GLY A 154 -16.24 6.65 -0.24
C GLY A 154 -17.51 7.42 0.11
N LEU A 155 -18.68 6.90 -0.28
CA LEU A 155 -19.98 7.50 0.06
C LEU A 155 -20.24 7.55 1.57
N PHE A 156 -19.79 6.52 2.29
CA PHE A 156 -19.89 6.42 3.75
C PHE A 156 -18.60 6.77 4.47
N GLY A 157 -17.77 7.64 3.91
CA GLY A 157 -16.44 7.98 4.43
C GLY A 157 -16.47 8.45 5.89
N ALA A 158 -17.47 9.24 6.28
CA ALA A 158 -17.64 9.69 7.66
C ALA A 158 -17.87 8.51 8.62
N VAL A 159 -18.69 7.53 8.24
CA VAL A 159 -18.94 6.29 9.01
C VAL A 159 -17.65 5.49 9.16
N ILE A 160 -16.91 5.30 8.06
CA ILE A 160 -15.66 4.52 8.07
C ILE A 160 -14.59 5.21 8.94
N THR A 161 -14.45 6.53 8.81
CA THR A 161 -13.53 7.30 9.67
C THR A 161 -13.96 7.23 11.12
N GLY A 162 -15.26 7.37 11.41
CA GLY A 162 -15.81 7.23 12.75
C GLY A 162 -15.54 5.85 13.35
N LEU A 163 -15.71 4.76 12.57
CA LEU A 163 -15.37 3.41 13.00
C LEU A 163 -13.88 3.25 13.30
N LEU A 164 -13.01 3.75 12.43
CA LEU A 164 -11.55 3.67 12.64
C LEU A 164 -11.10 4.46 13.87
N THR A 165 -11.74 5.60 14.15
CA THR A 165 -11.46 6.39 15.36
C THR A 165 -12.13 5.82 16.62
N ALA A 166 -13.20 5.05 16.47
CA ALA A 166 -13.84 4.34 17.57
C ALA A 166 -13.00 3.16 18.08
N PHE A 167 -12.12 2.61 17.25
CA PHE A 167 -11.23 1.51 17.65
C PHE A 167 -10.00 2.02 18.41
N PRO A 168 -9.48 1.25 19.40
CA PRO A 168 -8.18 1.55 19.98
C PRO A 168 -7.09 1.62 18.90
N LYS A 169 -6.21 2.60 18.97
CA LYS A 169 -5.13 2.79 17.98
C LYS A 169 -4.24 1.55 17.83
N GLU A 170 -3.96 0.87 18.93
CA GLU A 170 -3.18 -0.36 18.97
C GLU A 170 -3.83 -1.48 18.16
N LEU A 171 -5.16 -1.57 18.19
CA LEU A 171 -5.93 -2.53 17.39
C LEU A 171 -5.76 -2.24 15.90
N VAL A 172 -5.95 -0.98 15.49
CA VAL A 172 -5.87 -0.57 14.07
C VAL A 172 -4.47 -0.82 13.52
N VAL A 173 -3.43 -0.40 14.24
CA VAL A 173 -2.03 -0.60 13.82
C VAL A 173 -1.65 -2.07 13.78
N ALA A 174 -2.07 -2.85 14.79
CA ALA A 174 -1.76 -4.28 14.85
C ALA A 174 -2.42 -5.06 13.72
N ILE A 175 -3.71 -4.80 13.41
CA ILE A 175 -4.40 -5.50 12.31
C ILE A 175 -3.79 -5.14 10.95
N ALA A 176 -3.42 -3.87 10.74
CA ALA A 176 -2.75 -3.43 9.52
C ALA A 176 -1.39 -4.13 9.35
N GLY A 177 -0.58 -4.19 10.40
CA GLY A 177 0.71 -4.88 10.39
C GLY A 177 0.57 -6.38 10.12
N LEU A 178 -0.38 -7.05 10.77
CA LEU A 178 -0.64 -8.48 10.58
C LEU A 178 -1.15 -8.79 9.17
N ALA A 179 -2.03 -7.95 8.62
CA ALA A 179 -2.53 -8.09 7.25
C ALA A 179 -1.42 -7.96 6.20
N LEU A 180 -0.43 -7.10 6.44
CA LEU A 180 0.70 -6.86 5.55
C LEU A 180 1.87 -7.84 5.73
N LEU A 181 1.88 -8.65 6.79
CA LEU A 181 3.02 -9.50 7.16
C LEU A 181 3.45 -10.44 6.01
N GLY A 182 2.47 -11.04 5.33
CA GLY A 182 2.74 -11.91 4.16
C GLY A 182 3.35 -11.13 2.99
N THR A 183 2.83 -9.94 2.72
CA THR A 183 3.32 -9.06 1.65
C THR A 183 4.73 -8.57 1.93
N ILE A 184 5.02 -8.19 3.18
CA ILE A 184 6.37 -7.80 3.61
C ILE A 184 7.34 -8.96 3.41
N GLY A 185 6.99 -10.17 3.86
CA GLY A 185 7.82 -11.36 3.69
C GLY A 185 8.11 -11.68 2.22
N ASN A 186 7.09 -11.67 1.37
CA ASN A 186 7.23 -11.91 -0.07
C ASN A 186 8.04 -10.81 -0.76
N GLY A 187 7.81 -9.54 -0.38
CA GLY A 187 8.57 -8.40 -0.90
C GLY A 187 10.05 -8.48 -0.57
N MET A 188 10.38 -8.81 0.69
CA MET A 188 11.76 -9.02 1.11
C MET A 188 12.42 -10.20 0.39
N ALA A 189 11.72 -11.34 0.27
CA ALA A 189 12.23 -12.50 -0.45
C ALA A 189 12.52 -12.17 -1.93
N ALA A 190 11.65 -11.40 -2.59
CA ALA A 190 11.87 -10.94 -3.96
C ALA A 190 13.04 -9.96 -4.08
N ALA A 191 13.13 -8.99 -3.17
CA ALA A 191 14.18 -7.95 -3.17
C ALA A 191 15.58 -8.53 -2.90
N LEU A 192 15.67 -9.61 -2.11
CA LEU A 192 16.93 -10.25 -1.75
C LEU A 192 17.32 -11.43 -2.64
N ARG A 193 16.50 -11.75 -3.66
CA ARG A 193 16.73 -12.90 -4.54
C ARG A 193 17.98 -12.74 -5.41
N ASP A 194 18.21 -11.55 -5.92
CA ASP A 194 19.37 -11.24 -6.76
C ASP A 194 20.54 -10.79 -5.87
N GLU A 195 21.58 -11.60 -5.82
CA GLU A 195 22.78 -11.32 -5.03
C GLU A 195 23.48 -10.02 -5.44
N SER A 196 23.43 -9.68 -6.73
CA SER A 196 24.09 -8.47 -7.25
C SER A 196 23.43 -7.15 -6.82
N HIS A 197 22.15 -7.20 -6.45
CA HIS A 197 21.35 -6.04 -6.05
C HIS A 197 20.93 -6.07 -4.57
N ARG A 198 21.28 -7.15 -3.84
CA ARG A 198 20.85 -7.41 -2.46
C ARG A 198 21.24 -6.29 -1.49
N GLU A 199 22.45 -5.78 -1.59
CA GLU A 199 22.94 -4.71 -0.71
C GLU A 199 22.19 -3.40 -0.94
N ALA A 200 21.97 -3.02 -2.20
CA ALA A 200 21.19 -1.84 -2.53
C ALA A 200 19.72 -1.96 -2.07
N ALA A 201 19.12 -3.15 -2.19
CA ALA A 201 17.78 -3.43 -1.70
C ALA A 201 17.70 -3.31 -0.17
N LEU A 202 18.69 -3.81 0.56
CA LEU A 202 18.78 -3.67 2.02
C LEU A 202 18.94 -2.22 2.45
N ILE A 203 19.79 -1.45 1.78
CA ILE A 203 19.97 -0.02 2.04
C ILE A 203 18.66 0.72 1.82
N THR A 204 17.97 0.49 0.70
CA THR A 204 16.65 1.06 0.41
C THR A 204 15.66 0.75 1.52
N PHE A 205 15.58 -0.51 1.93
CA PHE A 205 14.66 -0.97 2.97
C PHE A 205 14.96 -0.32 4.33
N LEU A 206 16.21 -0.34 4.78
CA LEU A 206 16.60 0.20 6.07
C LEU A 206 16.42 1.72 6.16
N VAL A 207 16.77 2.46 5.10
CA VAL A 207 16.55 3.90 5.05
C VAL A 207 15.05 4.22 5.04
N THR A 208 14.24 3.48 4.28
CA THR A 208 12.79 3.65 4.29
C THR A 208 12.19 3.36 5.67
N LEU A 209 12.62 2.27 6.31
CA LEU A 209 12.14 1.87 7.64
C LEU A 209 12.57 2.83 8.75
N SER A 210 13.68 3.55 8.58
CA SER A 210 14.21 4.48 9.59
C SER A 210 13.27 5.64 9.93
N GLY A 211 12.33 5.96 9.03
CA GLY A 211 11.40 7.09 9.21
C GLY A 211 12.09 8.46 9.13
N VAL A 212 13.37 8.53 8.70
CA VAL A 212 14.13 9.78 8.63
C VAL A 212 13.46 10.78 7.68
N VAL A 213 13.38 12.03 8.11
CA VAL A 213 12.87 13.15 7.30
C VAL A 213 14.01 14.14 7.08
N VAL A 214 14.37 14.40 5.83
CA VAL A 214 15.39 15.38 5.45
C VAL A 214 14.79 16.42 4.51
N ALA A 215 14.98 17.68 4.81
CA ALA A 215 14.43 18.81 4.04
C ALA A 215 12.88 18.72 3.84
N GLY A 216 12.15 18.20 4.83
CA GLY A 216 10.69 18.00 4.75
C GLY A 216 10.25 16.80 3.91
N VAL A 217 11.17 16.03 3.35
CA VAL A 217 10.90 14.85 2.51
C VAL A 217 11.07 13.57 3.32
N GLY A 218 10.08 12.67 3.25
CA GLY A 218 10.04 11.44 4.05
C GLY A 218 11.03 10.37 3.61
N SER A 219 11.28 9.42 4.50
CA SER A 219 12.27 8.33 4.37
C SER A 219 12.08 7.44 3.13
N ALA A 220 10.85 7.27 2.63
CA ALA A 220 10.60 6.46 1.45
C ALA A 220 11.32 7.01 0.20
N PHE A 221 11.32 8.34 0.01
CA PHE A 221 12.07 8.98 -1.06
C PHE A 221 13.58 8.79 -0.88
N TRP A 222 14.08 9.05 0.32
CA TRP A 222 15.51 8.91 0.62
C TRP A 222 15.99 7.46 0.53
N GLY A 223 15.11 6.50 0.81
CA GLY A 223 15.35 5.08 0.57
C GLY A 223 15.61 4.78 -0.90
N VAL A 224 14.77 5.29 -1.80
CA VAL A 224 14.96 5.12 -3.25
C VAL A 224 16.25 5.81 -3.71
N VAL A 225 16.53 7.03 -3.24
CA VAL A 225 17.78 7.75 -3.57
C VAL A 225 19.00 6.98 -3.09
N ALA A 226 19.04 6.56 -1.83
CA ALA A 226 20.17 5.81 -1.25
C ALA A 226 20.41 4.48 -1.97
N GLY A 227 19.34 3.74 -2.25
CA GLY A 227 19.43 2.49 -3.02
C GLY A 227 19.90 2.69 -4.44
N SER A 228 19.46 3.74 -5.11
CA SER A 228 19.93 4.10 -6.46
C SER A 228 21.41 4.46 -6.48
N ILE A 229 21.88 5.22 -5.48
CA ILE A 229 23.32 5.54 -5.32
C ILE A 229 24.12 4.26 -5.08
N ALA A 230 23.64 3.37 -4.20
CA ALA A 230 24.30 2.10 -3.92
C ALA A 230 24.42 1.24 -5.19
N LEU A 231 23.34 1.11 -5.97
CA LEU A 231 23.35 0.41 -7.25
C LEU A 231 24.36 1.02 -8.24
N PHE A 232 24.36 2.35 -8.36
CA PHE A 232 25.28 3.06 -9.26
C PHE A 232 26.73 2.79 -8.89
N VAL A 233 27.08 2.90 -7.61
CA VAL A 233 28.45 2.64 -7.11
C VAL A 233 28.88 1.21 -7.35
N GLN A 234 27.99 0.23 -7.12
CA GLN A 234 28.30 -1.18 -7.32
C GLN A 234 28.46 -1.55 -8.81
N GLN A 235 27.63 -1.00 -9.68
CA GLN A 235 27.73 -1.25 -11.12
C GLN A 235 28.95 -0.56 -11.74
N TYR A 236 29.29 0.64 -11.29
CA TYR A 236 30.48 1.36 -11.77
C TYR A 236 31.79 0.59 -11.48
N ARG A 237 31.89 -0.05 -10.32
CA ARG A 237 33.02 -0.91 -9.97
C ARG A 237 33.12 -2.17 -10.82
N ARG A 238 31.99 -2.81 -11.18
CA ARG A 238 31.98 -4.02 -12.04
C ARG A 238 32.39 -3.72 -13.47
N SER A 239 32.01 -2.59 -14.03
CA SER A 239 32.38 -2.17 -15.38
C SER A 239 33.89 -1.96 -15.54
N GLN A 240 34.59 -1.55 -14.47
CA GLN A 240 36.05 -1.39 -14.50
C GLN A 240 36.82 -2.71 -14.26
N ALA A 241 36.24 -3.67 -13.55
CA ALA A 241 36.88 -4.96 -13.28
C ALA A 241 36.72 -5.98 -14.43
N GLY A 242 35.80 -5.77 -15.37
CA GLY A 242 35.60 -6.62 -16.56
C GLY A 242 36.33 -6.17 -17.82
N GLY A 243 37.19 -5.16 -17.72
CA GLY A 243 37.95 -4.57 -18.82
C GLY A 243 39.48 -4.87 -18.79
N VAL A 244 39.89 -6.00 -18.16
CA VAL A 244 41.27 -6.50 -18.19
C VAL A 244 41.29 -7.89 -18.77
#